data_7b850137e65b23e7ef9e27df3fc57c4e
#
_entry.id   7b850137e65b23e7ef9e27df3fc57c4e
#
_cell.length_a   1.000
_cell.length_b   1.000
_cell.length_c   1.000
_cell.angle_alpha   90.00
_cell.angle_beta   90.00
_cell.angle_gamma   90.00
#
_symmetry.space_group_name_H-M   'P 1'
#
loop_
_entity.id
_entity.type
_entity.pdbx_description
1 polymer ?
#
loop_
_entity_poly.entity_id
_entity_poly.type
_entity_poly.pdbx_seq_one_letter_code
_entity_poly.pdbx_strand_id
1 'polypeptide(L)'
;MTQSWTSGYVADIAYIEGFYVQQSPARMALACLLGNVAADLPEPDDEASYLELGCGCGIGALVTAAANPRWQVTAIDYNPAHVAIGTNLARAARLDNIRFMEADLAGLATSGQADAVPQADFVTMHGLWSWVSNEVRAGIVRLLATKTRPGGMVHLSYNALPAWQGALGMQRLIYETGIRSGGRSDMQAQAGLQLARDLRAVEAKYLSESFLTRDLLDRTTTMSAEYLSHEYMSAHWAPAFHADVVAALAEAKLDWVSSVNPLENFPELMLTPEQRDVMNRYKDPLLRELIKDMCLQRHLRHDVFVRGARRIHNEARDAALCSLTVAPIVSLGELQTKIGVPAGMAEVGGNLKDMMVAAMRGPATIGDLMALGDEKSNPAELLSILIGSHQCQIATRSDGEQPDSANRLNRVFGSRVNSIVDAKTSGGLASWRLGTGLTAPPLLQFITARLLSGEREDNADAWIKALSADVLPEKHDTVRKVVHTAIEQRLPILRQLRIVPD
;
A
#
# COMPACT_ATOMS: atom_id res chain seq x y z
N MET A 1 13.51 -24.65 -26.22
CA MET A 1 12.92 -24.36 -24.89
C MET A 1 11.43 -24.18 -25.13
N THR A 2 10.59 -25.03 -24.54
CA THR A 2 9.12 -24.81 -24.56
C THR A 2 8.87 -23.49 -23.87
N GLN A 3 8.20 -22.55 -24.54
CA GLN A 3 7.75 -21.28 -23.91
C GLN A 3 6.89 -21.65 -22.70
N SER A 4 7.38 -21.35 -21.50
CA SER A 4 6.56 -21.46 -20.29
C SER A 4 5.42 -20.46 -20.38
N TRP A 5 4.20 -20.84 -19.96
CA TRP A 5 3.05 -19.95 -19.89
C TRP A 5 3.34 -18.71 -19.01
N THR A 6 4.31 -18.81 -18.13
CA THR A 6 4.72 -17.73 -17.20
C THR A 6 5.34 -16.52 -17.92
N SER A 7 5.73 -16.66 -19.20
CA SER A 7 6.29 -15.55 -20.00
C SER A 7 7.41 -14.76 -19.30
N GLY A 8 8.18 -15.41 -18.41
CA GLY A 8 9.28 -14.78 -17.65
C GLY A 8 8.87 -14.19 -16.29
N TYR A 9 7.63 -14.41 -15.87
CA TYR A 9 7.18 -14.07 -14.50
C TYR A 9 7.46 -15.22 -13.54
N VAL A 10 7.66 -14.90 -12.25
CA VAL A 10 7.73 -15.88 -11.17
C VAL A 10 6.33 -16.37 -10.85
N ALA A 11 6.05 -17.65 -11.08
CA ALA A 11 4.75 -18.24 -10.85
C ALA A 11 4.80 -19.58 -10.09
N ASP A 12 5.99 -20.09 -9.83
CA ASP A 12 6.24 -21.36 -9.13
C ASP A 12 6.32 -21.21 -7.59
N ILE A 13 6.25 -19.98 -7.12
CA ILE A 13 6.24 -19.60 -5.69
C ILE A 13 5.06 -18.69 -5.43
N ALA A 14 4.36 -18.91 -4.32
CA ALA A 14 3.27 -18.05 -3.89
C ALA A 14 3.76 -16.61 -3.66
N TYR A 15 3.00 -15.63 -4.13
CA TYR A 15 3.26 -14.23 -3.82
C TYR A 15 2.91 -13.94 -2.36
N ILE A 16 3.62 -12.99 -1.76
CA ILE A 16 3.37 -12.56 -0.38
C ILE A 16 2.06 -11.80 -0.33
N GLU A 17 1.12 -12.30 0.47
CA GLU A 17 -0.15 -11.62 0.72
C GLU A 17 0.11 -10.33 1.53
N GLY A 18 -0.45 -9.20 1.09
CA GLY A 18 -0.28 -7.92 1.76
C GLY A 18 -1.48 -6.99 1.58
N PHE A 19 -1.72 -6.14 2.57
CA PHE A 19 -2.67 -5.03 2.49
C PHE A 19 -1.91 -3.71 2.45
N TYR A 20 -2.20 -2.90 1.45
CA TYR A 20 -1.52 -1.64 1.19
C TYR A 20 -2.52 -0.48 1.25
N VAL A 21 -2.49 0.29 2.34
CA VAL A 21 -3.40 1.42 2.56
C VAL A 21 -3.28 2.50 1.47
N GLN A 22 -2.18 2.55 0.75
CA GLN A 22 -1.96 3.44 -0.38
C GLN A 22 -2.94 3.22 -1.53
N GLN A 23 -3.52 2.01 -1.64
CA GLN A 23 -4.54 1.68 -2.64
C GLN A 23 -5.95 2.16 -2.23
N SER A 24 -6.10 2.73 -1.03
CA SER A 24 -7.39 3.22 -0.54
C SER A 24 -7.89 4.41 -1.35
N PRO A 25 -9.17 4.42 -1.81
CA PRO A 25 -9.79 5.56 -2.46
C PRO A 25 -9.68 6.86 -1.65
N ALA A 26 -9.86 6.79 -0.33
CA ALA A 26 -9.72 7.96 0.54
C ALA A 26 -8.29 8.55 0.54
N ARG A 27 -7.26 7.69 0.46
CA ARG A 27 -5.87 8.12 0.31
C ARG A 27 -5.60 8.78 -1.04
N MET A 28 -6.18 8.21 -2.12
CA MET A 28 -6.08 8.81 -3.45
C MET A 28 -6.77 10.17 -3.50
N ALA A 29 -7.95 10.31 -2.88
CA ALA A 29 -8.66 11.59 -2.80
C ALA A 29 -7.87 12.63 -2.00
N LEU A 30 -7.29 12.26 -0.86
CA LEU A 30 -6.39 13.16 -0.12
C LEU A 30 -5.22 13.61 -0.99
N ALA A 31 -4.57 12.69 -1.70
CA ALA A 31 -3.49 13.05 -2.61
C ALA A 31 -3.94 14.04 -3.69
N CYS A 32 -5.13 13.84 -4.26
CA CYS A 32 -5.71 14.78 -5.22
C CYS A 32 -5.90 16.17 -4.60
N LEU A 33 -6.49 16.27 -3.42
CA LEU A 33 -6.67 17.53 -2.73
C LEU A 33 -5.33 18.23 -2.42
N LEU A 34 -4.33 17.48 -1.91
CA LEU A 34 -2.98 18.02 -1.69
C LEU A 34 -2.32 18.52 -2.98
N GLY A 35 -2.66 17.92 -4.12
CA GLY A 35 -2.24 18.35 -5.47
C GLY A 35 -3.12 19.43 -6.09
N ASN A 36 -4.02 20.06 -5.35
CA ASN A 36 -5.00 21.05 -5.85
C ASN A 36 -5.88 20.51 -7.00
N VAL A 37 -6.29 19.26 -6.91
CA VAL A 37 -7.25 18.62 -7.82
C VAL A 37 -8.49 18.24 -7.03
N ALA A 38 -9.65 18.53 -7.59
CA ALA A 38 -10.92 18.09 -7.01
C ALA A 38 -10.97 16.57 -6.95
N ALA A 39 -11.44 16.05 -5.84
CA ALA A 39 -11.61 14.63 -5.61
C ALA A 39 -12.92 14.41 -4.85
N ASP A 40 -13.84 13.75 -5.50
CA ASP A 40 -15.12 13.41 -4.92
C ASP A 40 -15.05 11.95 -4.47
N LEU A 41 -15.18 11.68 -3.17
CA LEU A 41 -15.40 10.34 -2.66
C LEU A 41 -16.89 10.05 -2.70
N PRO A 42 -17.29 8.83 -3.09
CA PRO A 42 -18.69 8.41 -3.01
C PRO A 42 -19.19 8.50 -1.58
N GLU A 43 -20.42 8.98 -1.43
CA GLU A 43 -21.12 8.93 -0.14
C GLU A 43 -21.29 7.46 0.31
N PRO A 44 -21.50 7.20 1.61
CA PRO A 44 -21.56 5.83 2.15
C PRO A 44 -22.51 4.89 1.42
N ASP A 45 -23.61 5.43 0.91
CA ASP A 45 -24.66 4.68 0.22
C ASP A 45 -24.57 4.74 -1.31
N ASP A 46 -23.57 5.41 -1.86
CA ASP A 46 -23.37 5.47 -3.29
C ASP A 46 -22.76 4.18 -3.84
N GLU A 47 -23.05 3.93 -5.10
CA GLU A 47 -22.38 2.90 -5.89
C GLU A 47 -21.08 3.45 -6.47
N ALA A 48 -20.02 2.65 -6.41
CA ALA A 48 -18.76 2.96 -7.06
C ALA A 48 -18.13 1.71 -7.64
N SER A 49 -17.19 1.90 -8.55
CA SER A 49 -16.48 0.81 -9.21
C SER A 49 -14.98 0.91 -8.90
N TYR A 50 -14.44 -0.18 -8.38
CA TYR A 50 -13.03 -0.32 -8.05
C TYR A 50 -12.40 -1.43 -8.88
N LEU A 51 -11.27 -1.14 -9.52
CA LEU A 51 -10.52 -2.07 -10.36
C LEU A 51 -9.09 -2.21 -9.85
N GLU A 52 -8.67 -3.42 -9.52
CA GLU A 52 -7.29 -3.73 -9.14
C GLU A 52 -6.62 -4.56 -10.23
N LEU A 53 -5.51 -4.05 -10.79
CA LEU A 53 -4.71 -4.70 -11.82
C LEU A 53 -3.44 -5.29 -11.19
N GLY A 54 -3.16 -6.57 -11.48
CA GLY A 54 -2.08 -7.32 -10.84
C GLY A 54 -2.37 -7.53 -9.35
N CYS A 55 -3.58 -7.97 -9.03
CA CYS A 55 -4.10 -8.03 -7.67
C CYS A 55 -3.41 -9.09 -6.79
N GLY A 56 -2.63 -10.01 -7.36
CA GLY A 56 -2.16 -11.18 -6.62
C GLY A 56 -3.34 -11.96 -6.04
N CYS A 57 -3.27 -12.32 -4.76
CA CYS A 57 -4.39 -12.96 -4.06
C CYS A 57 -5.55 -12.00 -3.73
N GLY A 58 -5.45 -10.72 -4.09
CA GLY A 58 -6.52 -9.73 -4.01
C GLY A 58 -6.91 -9.30 -2.59
N ILE A 59 -5.96 -9.29 -1.64
CA ILE A 59 -6.26 -8.90 -0.25
C ILE A 59 -6.82 -7.47 -0.19
N GLY A 60 -6.23 -6.53 -0.95
CA GLY A 60 -6.72 -5.14 -1.05
C GLY A 60 -8.14 -5.05 -1.61
N ALA A 61 -8.40 -5.76 -2.72
CA ALA A 61 -9.71 -5.83 -3.34
C ALA A 61 -10.78 -6.45 -2.42
N LEU A 62 -10.45 -7.56 -1.74
CA LEU A 62 -11.34 -8.21 -0.76
C LEU A 62 -11.72 -7.27 0.39
N VAL A 63 -10.73 -6.59 0.96
CA VAL A 63 -10.95 -5.61 2.04
C VAL A 63 -11.83 -4.46 1.56
N THR A 64 -11.56 -3.93 0.36
CA THR A 64 -12.35 -2.85 -0.24
C THR A 64 -13.80 -3.30 -0.49
N ALA A 65 -14.01 -4.49 -1.06
CA ALA A 65 -15.35 -5.05 -1.28
C ALA A 65 -16.12 -5.25 0.02
N ALA A 66 -15.46 -5.83 1.02
CA ALA A 66 -16.08 -6.11 2.31
C ALA A 66 -16.45 -4.85 3.10
N ALA A 67 -15.63 -3.80 3.02
CA ALA A 67 -15.90 -2.51 3.65
C ALA A 67 -16.97 -1.69 2.90
N ASN A 68 -17.23 -1.97 1.61
CA ASN A 68 -18.13 -1.20 0.75
C ASN A 68 -19.11 -2.13 0.02
N PRO A 69 -20.16 -2.64 0.69
CA PRO A 69 -21.05 -3.66 0.11
C PRO A 69 -21.77 -3.23 -1.17
N ARG A 70 -21.94 -1.92 -1.40
CA ARG A 70 -22.59 -1.37 -2.59
C ARG A 70 -21.65 -1.12 -3.78
N TRP A 71 -20.34 -1.27 -3.57
CA TRP A 71 -19.36 -1.08 -4.63
C TRP A 71 -19.21 -2.32 -5.48
N GLN A 72 -18.88 -2.12 -6.76
CA GLN A 72 -18.52 -3.19 -7.69
C GLN A 72 -16.97 -3.29 -7.73
N VAL A 73 -16.41 -4.38 -7.24
CA VAL A 73 -14.97 -4.60 -7.21
C VAL A 73 -14.57 -5.64 -8.26
N THR A 74 -13.61 -5.30 -9.10
CA THR A 74 -13.00 -6.22 -10.06
C THR A 74 -11.50 -6.32 -9.79
N ALA A 75 -11.01 -7.54 -9.63
CA ALA A 75 -9.61 -7.85 -9.35
C ALA A 75 -9.05 -8.74 -10.46
N ILE A 76 -7.98 -8.31 -11.12
CA ILE A 76 -7.40 -8.98 -12.27
C ILE A 76 -5.97 -9.40 -11.98
N ASP A 77 -5.64 -10.66 -12.22
CA ASP A 77 -4.28 -11.17 -12.18
C ASP A 77 -4.01 -12.14 -13.35
N TYR A 78 -2.74 -12.26 -13.73
CA TYR A 78 -2.31 -13.18 -14.78
C TYR A 78 -2.20 -14.61 -14.26
N ASN A 79 -1.90 -14.79 -12.96
CA ASN A 79 -1.67 -16.10 -12.35
C ASN A 79 -3.01 -16.75 -11.92
N PRO A 80 -3.40 -17.88 -12.52
CA PRO A 80 -4.65 -18.57 -12.17
C PRO A 80 -4.70 -19.03 -10.70
N ALA A 81 -3.54 -19.34 -10.09
CA ALA A 81 -3.49 -19.73 -8.68
C ALA A 81 -3.85 -18.57 -7.76
N HIS A 82 -3.40 -17.36 -8.06
CA HIS A 82 -3.77 -16.14 -7.33
C HIS A 82 -5.28 -15.88 -7.42
N VAL A 83 -5.83 -15.93 -8.64
CA VAL A 83 -7.27 -15.76 -8.91
C VAL A 83 -8.09 -16.80 -8.15
N ALA A 84 -7.64 -18.07 -8.12
CA ALA A 84 -8.32 -19.13 -7.39
C ALA A 84 -8.31 -18.87 -5.86
N ILE A 85 -7.19 -18.44 -5.28
CA ILE A 85 -7.07 -18.09 -3.86
C ILE A 85 -8.04 -16.95 -3.53
N GLY A 86 -7.99 -15.84 -4.27
CA GLY A 86 -8.87 -14.68 -4.05
C GLY A 86 -10.35 -15.05 -4.17
N THR A 87 -10.72 -15.84 -5.19
CA THR A 87 -12.09 -16.33 -5.39
C THR A 87 -12.56 -17.20 -4.22
N ASN A 88 -11.70 -18.07 -3.69
CA ASN A 88 -12.02 -18.91 -2.55
C ASN A 88 -12.22 -18.08 -1.26
N LEU A 89 -11.38 -17.04 -1.06
CA LEU A 89 -11.53 -16.12 0.07
C LEU A 89 -12.84 -15.33 -0.02
N ALA A 90 -13.16 -14.79 -1.22
CA ALA A 90 -14.43 -14.10 -1.46
C ALA A 90 -15.64 -14.99 -1.15
N ARG A 91 -15.61 -16.25 -1.63
CA ARG A 91 -16.67 -17.24 -1.37
C ARG A 91 -16.78 -17.56 0.12
N ALA A 92 -15.66 -17.79 0.82
CA ALA A 92 -15.63 -18.08 2.26
C ALA A 92 -16.22 -16.91 3.09
N ALA A 93 -15.95 -15.68 2.68
CA ALA A 93 -16.50 -14.46 3.29
C ALA A 93 -17.91 -14.11 2.77
N ARG A 94 -18.47 -14.86 1.80
CA ARG A 94 -19.75 -14.59 1.14
C ARG A 94 -19.84 -13.15 0.61
N LEU A 95 -18.80 -12.72 -0.12
CA LEU A 95 -18.79 -11.46 -0.83
C LEU A 95 -19.34 -11.70 -2.24
N ASP A 96 -20.39 -10.99 -2.61
CA ASP A 96 -21.08 -11.05 -3.90
C ASP A 96 -20.79 -9.86 -4.81
N ASN A 97 -20.14 -8.84 -4.24
CA ASN A 97 -19.79 -7.59 -4.93
C ASN A 97 -18.33 -7.54 -5.42
N ILE A 98 -17.64 -8.68 -5.45
CA ILE A 98 -16.28 -8.79 -5.98
C ILE A 98 -16.18 -9.89 -7.04
N ARG A 99 -15.47 -9.59 -8.12
CA ARG A 99 -15.14 -10.54 -9.18
C ARG A 99 -13.64 -10.63 -9.39
N PHE A 100 -13.12 -11.84 -9.37
CA PHE A 100 -11.76 -12.15 -9.79
C PHE A 100 -11.73 -12.59 -11.24
N MET A 101 -10.75 -12.13 -12.01
CA MET A 101 -10.55 -12.46 -13.42
C MET A 101 -9.10 -12.85 -13.68
N GLU A 102 -8.90 -14.00 -14.33
CA GLU A 102 -7.63 -14.37 -14.95
C GLU A 102 -7.55 -13.69 -16.32
N ALA A 103 -6.54 -12.84 -16.52
CA ALA A 103 -6.34 -12.20 -17.81
C ALA A 103 -4.90 -11.72 -18.04
N ASP A 104 -4.45 -11.80 -19.29
CA ASP A 104 -3.23 -11.15 -19.76
C ASP A 104 -3.51 -9.68 -20.09
N LEU A 105 -2.95 -8.77 -19.31
CA LEU A 105 -3.13 -7.34 -19.49
C LEU A 105 -2.54 -6.82 -20.82
N ALA A 106 -1.62 -7.54 -21.47
CA ALA A 106 -1.08 -7.16 -22.76
C ALA A 106 -2.18 -7.07 -23.84
N GLY A 107 -3.07 -8.06 -23.85
CA GLY A 107 -4.14 -8.19 -24.84
C GLY A 107 -5.55 -7.85 -24.35
N LEU A 108 -5.75 -7.68 -23.05
CA LEU A 108 -7.07 -7.57 -22.44
C LEU A 108 -7.93 -6.44 -23.08
N ALA A 109 -7.35 -5.26 -23.27
CA ALA A 109 -8.09 -4.09 -23.79
C ALA A 109 -8.63 -4.26 -25.21
N THR A 110 -8.10 -5.21 -25.98
CA THR A 110 -8.48 -5.50 -27.38
C THR A 110 -9.14 -6.87 -27.54
N SER A 111 -9.28 -7.62 -26.44
CA SER A 111 -9.93 -8.93 -26.42
C SER A 111 -11.45 -8.81 -26.16
N GLY A 112 -12.21 -9.86 -26.49
CA GLY A 112 -13.63 -9.96 -26.09
C GLY A 112 -13.87 -9.97 -24.57
N GLN A 113 -12.83 -10.17 -23.78
CA GLN A 113 -12.92 -10.10 -22.31
C GLN A 113 -12.95 -8.64 -21.79
N ALA A 114 -12.54 -7.66 -22.62
CA ALA A 114 -12.58 -6.25 -22.24
C ALA A 114 -13.99 -5.78 -21.83
N ASP A 115 -15.03 -6.30 -22.50
CA ASP A 115 -16.41 -5.93 -22.19
C ASP A 115 -16.86 -6.36 -20.78
N ALA A 116 -16.23 -7.40 -20.27
CA ALA A 116 -16.50 -7.89 -18.91
C ALA A 116 -15.82 -7.05 -17.80
N VAL A 117 -14.90 -6.13 -18.15
CA VAL A 117 -14.27 -5.18 -17.20
C VAL A 117 -15.11 -3.90 -17.20
N PRO A 118 -15.75 -3.54 -16.07
CA PRO A 118 -16.52 -2.30 -15.96
C PRO A 118 -15.61 -1.07 -16.06
N GLN A 119 -16.21 0.09 -16.36
CA GLN A 119 -15.53 1.37 -16.13
C GLN A 119 -15.42 1.60 -14.62
N ALA A 120 -14.26 2.06 -14.16
CA ALA A 120 -13.96 2.22 -12.76
C ALA A 120 -13.78 3.70 -12.36
N ASP A 121 -14.25 4.03 -11.17
CA ASP A 121 -14.00 5.30 -10.49
C ASP A 121 -12.60 5.31 -9.88
N PHE A 122 -12.16 4.14 -9.41
CA PHE A 122 -10.84 3.93 -8.81
C PHE A 122 -10.13 2.76 -9.47
N VAL A 123 -8.91 2.98 -9.92
CA VAL A 123 -8.04 1.92 -10.44
C VAL A 123 -6.76 1.88 -9.61
N THR A 124 -6.32 0.70 -9.21
CA THR A 124 -5.09 0.55 -8.44
C THR A 124 -4.18 -0.51 -9.03
N MET A 125 -2.88 -0.22 -8.97
CA MET A 125 -1.81 -1.09 -9.42
C MET A 125 -0.66 -0.98 -8.42
N HIS A 126 -0.53 -1.97 -7.54
CA HIS A 126 0.56 -2.02 -6.57
C HIS A 126 1.53 -3.12 -6.93
N GLY A 127 2.83 -2.79 -7.07
CA GLY A 127 3.86 -3.79 -7.36
C GLY A 127 3.69 -4.49 -8.72
N LEU A 128 3.21 -3.79 -9.75
CA LEU A 128 2.98 -4.35 -11.08
C LEU A 128 3.91 -3.74 -12.14
N TRP A 129 3.94 -2.43 -12.28
CA TRP A 129 4.55 -1.71 -13.39
C TRP A 129 6.01 -2.05 -13.66
N SER A 130 6.80 -2.20 -12.61
CA SER A 130 8.24 -2.47 -12.70
C SER A 130 8.59 -3.91 -13.03
N TRP A 131 7.63 -4.82 -12.96
CA TRP A 131 7.87 -6.26 -13.14
C TRP A 131 7.25 -6.83 -14.41
N VAL A 132 6.58 -6.00 -15.21
CA VAL A 132 5.92 -6.46 -16.45
C VAL A 132 6.63 -5.99 -17.71
N SER A 133 6.40 -6.70 -18.82
CA SER A 133 6.97 -6.37 -20.12
C SER A 133 6.43 -5.05 -20.68
N ASN A 134 7.11 -4.49 -21.66
CA ASN A 134 6.64 -3.27 -22.35
C ASN A 134 5.29 -3.48 -23.05
N GLU A 135 5.02 -4.70 -23.54
CA GLU A 135 3.72 -5.04 -24.16
C GLU A 135 2.60 -5.00 -23.12
N VAL A 136 2.86 -5.53 -21.92
CA VAL A 136 1.90 -5.46 -20.80
C VAL A 136 1.69 -4.02 -20.34
N ARG A 137 2.74 -3.20 -20.22
CA ARG A 137 2.60 -1.76 -19.91
C ARG A 137 1.73 -1.05 -20.93
N ALA A 138 1.99 -1.27 -22.23
CA ALA A 138 1.16 -0.72 -23.29
C ALA A 138 -0.29 -1.23 -23.23
N GLY A 139 -0.51 -2.50 -22.87
CA GLY A 139 -1.83 -3.07 -22.62
C GLY A 139 -2.56 -2.40 -21.45
N ILE A 140 -1.86 -2.17 -20.34
CA ILE A 140 -2.36 -1.43 -19.19
C ILE A 140 -2.81 -0.01 -19.61
N VAL A 141 -1.97 0.73 -20.34
CA VAL A 141 -2.32 2.09 -20.80
C VAL A 141 -3.57 2.07 -21.66
N ARG A 142 -3.71 1.13 -22.61
CA ARG A 142 -4.92 0.97 -23.42
C ARG A 142 -6.16 0.65 -22.56
N LEU A 143 -6.00 -0.21 -21.55
CA LEU A 143 -7.09 -0.55 -20.63
C LEU A 143 -7.53 0.67 -19.82
N LEU A 144 -6.59 1.40 -19.26
CA LEU A 144 -6.84 2.64 -18.49
C LEU A 144 -7.56 3.69 -19.33
N ALA A 145 -7.18 3.85 -20.60
CA ALA A 145 -7.80 4.80 -21.54
C ALA A 145 -9.31 4.56 -21.73
N THR A 146 -9.76 3.32 -21.62
CA THR A 146 -11.15 2.91 -21.85
C THR A 146 -11.92 2.61 -20.57
N LYS A 147 -11.25 2.16 -19.52
CA LYS A 147 -11.89 1.66 -18.30
C LYS A 147 -11.80 2.60 -17.10
N THR A 148 -10.99 3.65 -17.14
CA THR A 148 -11.05 4.72 -16.13
C THR A 148 -12.13 5.73 -16.52
N ARG A 149 -13.06 6.04 -15.63
CA ARG A 149 -14.09 7.08 -15.88
C ARG A 149 -13.45 8.48 -15.96
N PRO A 150 -14.07 9.45 -16.66
CA PRO A 150 -13.68 10.86 -16.51
C PRO A 150 -13.73 11.27 -15.04
N GLY A 151 -12.66 11.91 -14.52
CA GLY A 151 -12.49 12.20 -13.10
C GLY A 151 -12.02 11.02 -12.25
N GLY A 152 -11.99 9.81 -12.82
CA GLY A 152 -11.54 8.61 -12.11
C GLY A 152 -10.06 8.69 -11.73
N MET A 153 -9.75 8.13 -10.56
CA MET A 153 -8.41 8.16 -9.94
C MET A 153 -7.67 6.86 -10.19
N VAL A 154 -6.38 6.97 -10.48
CA VAL A 154 -5.49 5.82 -10.70
C VAL A 154 -4.32 5.90 -9.73
N HIS A 155 -4.14 4.90 -8.88
CA HIS A 155 -2.94 4.70 -8.07
C HIS A 155 -1.98 3.76 -8.79
N LEU A 156 -0.72 4.14 -8.85
CA LEU A 156 0.37 3.33 -9.41
C LEU A 156 1.58 3.34 -8.49
N SER A 157 2.10 2.15 -8.13
CA SER A 157 3.43 2.04 -7.53
C SER A 157 4.44 1.41 -8.48
N TYR A 158 5.68 1.90 -8.42
CA TYR A 158 6.78 1.40 -9.25
C TYR A 158 8.13 1.67 -8.62
N ASN A 159 9.10 0.80 -8.93
CA ASN A 159 10.51 1.01 -8.58
C ASN A 159 11.05 2.21 -9.33
N ALA A 160 11.65 3.15 -8.61
CA ALA A 160 12.00 4.47 -9.15
C ALA A 160 13.49 4.63 -9.45
N LEU A 161 13.78 5.23 -10.58
CA LEU A 161 15.10 5.77 -10.91
C LEU A 161 15.19 7.24 -10.45
N PRO A 162 16.37 7.71 -10.01
CA PRO A 162 17.68 7.05 -10.12
C PRO A 162 18.04 6.12 -8.97
N ALA A 163 17.23 5.99 -7.92
CA ALA A 163 17.57 5.23 -6.73
C ALA A 163 18.01 3.77 -7.02
N TRP A 164 17.32 3.06 -7.93
CA TRP A 164 17.66 1.71 -8.32
C TRP A 164 18.80 1.61 -9.34
N GLN A 165 19.29 2.72 -9.91
CA GLN A 165 20.29 2.68 -10.98
C GLN A 165 21.57 1.97 -10.55
N GLY A 166 22.03 2.17 -9.33
CA GLY A 166 23.22 1.52 -8.78
C GLY A 166 23.08 0.00 -8.59
N ALA A 167 21.87 -0.55 -8.60
CA ALA A 167 21.59 -1.97 -8.35
C ALA A 167 21.25 -2.76 -9.63
N LEU A 168 21.16 -2.12 -10.80
CA LEU A 168 20.78 -2.79 -12.06
C LEU A 168 21.70 -3.96 -12.39
N GLY A 169 23.01 -3.79 -12.26
CA GLY A 169 23.98 -4.86 -12.52
C GLY A 169 23.90 -5.99 -11.50
N MET A 170 23.60 -5.69 -10.23
CA MET A 170 23.42 -6.71 -9.19
C MET A 170 22.16 -7.55 -9.48
N GLN A 171 21.02 -6.92 -9.77
CA GLN A 171 19.81 -7.65 -10.15
C GLN A 171 20.05 -8.53 -11.38
N ARG A 172 20.74 -8.00 -12.41
CA ARG A 172 21.07 -8.78 -13.60
C ARG A 172 21.96 -9.97 -13.27
N LEU A 173 22.95 -9.81 -12.42
CA LEU A 173 23.82 -10.91 -11.97
C LEU A 173 23.01 -12.01 -11.27
N ILE A 174 22.11 -11.62 -10.34
CA ILE A 174 21.26 -12.56 -9.61
C ILE A 174 20.36 -13.34 -10.57
N TYR A 175 19.68 -12.64 -11.47
CA TYR A 175 18.81 -13.24 -12.46
C TYR A 175 19.56 -14.22 -13.39
N GLU A 176 20.67 -13.78 -13.99
CA GLU A 176 21.45 -14.60 -14.95
C GLU A 176 22.05 -15.85 -14.29
N THR A 177 22.48 -15.74 -13.03
CA THR A 177 22.96 -16.88 -12.26
C THR A 177 21.83 -17.84 -11.95
N GLY A 178 20.71 -17.32 -11.47
CA GLY A 178 19.56 -18.11 -11.08
C GLY A 178 18.99 -18.94 -12.21
N ILE A 179 18.73 -18.36 -13.39
CA ILE A 179 18.19 -19.09 -14.54
C ILE A 179 19.14 -20.18 -15.06
N ARG A 180 20.45 -20.09 -14.78
CA ARG A 180 21.45 -21.10 -15.16
C ARG A 180 21.64 -22.15 -14.08
N SER A 181 21.31 -21.88 -12.83
CA SER A 181 21.42 -22.83 -11.74
C SER A 181 20.30 -23.86 -11.75
N GLY A 182 19.17 -23.55 -12.40
CA GLY A 182 17.98 -24.40 -12.41
C GLY A 182 17.27 -24.48 -11.06
N GLY A 183 16.23 -25.28 -10.98
CA GLY A 183 15.41 -25.42 -9.78
C GLY A 183 14.31 -24.37 -9.69
N ARG A 184 13.66 -24.30 -8.53
CA ARG A 184 12.57 -23.38 -8.22
C ARG A 184 13.11 -21.95 -8.03
N SER A 185 12.29 -20.95 -8.26
CA SER A 185 12.69 -19.51 -8.25
C SER A 185 13.37 -19.06 -6.96
N ASP A 186 13.01 -19.61 -5.79
CA ASP A 186 13.67 -19.31 -4.51
C ASP A 186 15.12 -19.83 -4.45
N MET A 187 15.35 -21.04 -4.98
CA MET A 187 16.71 -21.61 -5.10
C MET A 187 17.54 -20.83 -6.12
N GLN A 188 16.91 -20.41 -7.22
CA GLN A 188 17.54 -19.57 -8.24
C GLN A 188 17.98 -18.22 -7.67
N ALA A 189 17.09 -17.53 -6.94
CA ALA A 189 17.41 -16.27 -6.29
C ALA A 189 18.54 -16.41 -5.26
N GLN A 190 18.53 -17.49 -4.47
CA GLN A 190 19.59 -17.78 -3.50
C GLN A 190 20.94 -18.03 -4.16
N ALA A 191 20.96 -18.80 -5.26
CA ALA A 191 22.20 -19.04 -6.01
C ALA A 191 22.81 -17.74 -6.55
N GLY A 192 21.96 -16.87 -7.10
CA GLY A 192 22.40 -15.56 -7.60
C GLY A 192 22.89 -14.62 -6.49
N LEU A 193 22.20 -14.58 -5.35
CA LEU A 193 22.60 -13.82 -4.19
C LEU A 193 23.90 -14.34 -3.58
N GLN A 194 24.11 -15.67 -3.56
CA GLN A 194 25.36 -16.25 -3.08
C GLN A 194 26.53 -15.82 -3.97
N LEU A 195 26.40 -15.90 -5.29
CA LEU A 195 27.44 -15.42 -6.20
C LEU A 195 27.73 -13.92 -6.01
N ALA A 196 26.70 -13.10 -5.78
CA ALA A 196 26.89 -11.66 -5.50
C ALA A 196 27.70 -11.45 -4.19
N ARG A 197 27.43 -12.25 -3.15
CA ARG A 197 28.20 -12.22 -1.90
C ARG A 197 29.64 -12.67 -2.09
N ASP A 198 29.86 -13.74 -2.85
CA ASP A 198 31.21 -14.26 -3.12
C ASP A 198 32.03 -13.23 -3.91
N LEU A 199 31.46 -12.59 -4.91
CA LEU A 199 32.10 -11.50 -5.66
C LEU A 199 32.41 -10.28 -4.76
N ARG A 200 31.51 -9.94 -3.84
CA ARG A 200 31.77 -8.87 -2.86
C ARG A 200 32.91 -9.24 -1.91
N ALA A 201 33.00 -10.50 -1.49
CA ALA A 201 34.07 -10.98 -0.59
C ALA A 201 35.47 -10.91 -1.23
N VAL A 202 35.55 -10.98 -2.55
CA VAL A 202 36.79 -10.79 -3.32
C VAL A 202 36.93 -9.35 -3.88
N GLU A 203 36.21 -8.41 -3.30
CA GLU A 203 36.28 -6.97 -3.60
C GLU A 203 35.99 -6.61 -5.09
N ALA A 204 35.06 -7.33 -5.72
CA ALA A 204 34.60 -6.97 -7.05
C ALA A 204 34.06 -5.53 -7.05
N LYS A 205 34.69 -4.63 -7.81
CA LYS A 205 34.51 -3.18 -7.73
C LYS A 205 33.05 -2.72 -7.72
N TYR A 206 32.25 -3.22 -8.66
CA TYR A 206 30.82 -2.83 -8.77
C TYR A 206 30.02 -3.10 -7.48
N LEU A 207 30.29 -4.22 -6.81
CA LEU A 207 29.57 -4.62 -5.59
C LEU A 207 30.16 -4.01 -4.30
N SER A 208 31.46 -3.68 -4.32
CA SER A 208 32.18 -3.19 -3.13
C SER A 208 32.19 -1.67 -3.03
N GLU A 209 32.22 -0.95 -4.14
CA GLU A 209 32.28 0.52 -4.19
C GLU A 209 30.90 1.17 -4.06
N SER A 210 29.81 0.49 -4.49
CA SER A 210 28.45 1.03 -4.38
C SER A 210 27.86 0.81 -2.97
N PHE A 211 27.54 1.91 -2.29
CA PHE A 211 26.83 1.87 -1.01
C PHE A 211 25.49 1.15 -1.15
N LEU A 212 24.72 1.42 -2.24
CA LEU A 212 23.43 0.82 -2.49
C LEU A 212 23.49 -0.71 -2.63
N THR A 213 24.45 -1.23 -3.41
CA THR A 213 24.58 -2.69 -3.60
C THR A 213 24.97 -3.39 -2.31
N ARG A 214 25.79 -2.76 -1.48
CA ARG A 214 26.16 -3.30 -0.14
C ARG A 214 24.93 -3.36 0.77
N ASP A 215 24.22 -2.26 0.91
CA ASP A 215 23.02 -2.16 1.76
C ASP A 215 21.93 -3.16 1.32
N LEU A 216 21.67 -3.27 0.01
CA LEU A 216 20.73 -4.25 -0.52
C LEU A 216 21.15 -5.69 -0.23
N LEU A 217 22.42 -6.06 -0.46
CA LEU A 217 22.92 -7.40 -0.17
C LEU A 217 22.83 -7.74 1.32
N ASP A 218 23.11 -6.79 2.20
CA ASP A 218 22.98 -6.99 3.64
C ASP A 218 21.52 -7.20 4.05
N ARG A 219 20.59 -6.44 3.51
CA ARG A 219 19.14 -6.60 3.77
C ARG A 219 18.60 -7.95 3.28
N THR A 220 19.13 -8.52 2.18
CA THR A 220 18.65 -9.82 1.69
C THR A 220 18.85 -10.96 2.68
N THR A 221 19.68 -10.79 3.70
CA THR A 221 19.88 -11.79 4.76
C THR A 221 18.68 -11.94 5.70
N THR A 222 17.84 -10.93 5.79
CA THR A 222 16.65 -10.89 6.66
C THR A 222 15.33 -11.01 5.89
N MET A 223 15.38 -11.02 4.56
CA MET A 223 14.21 -11.14 3.70
C MET A 223 13.85 -12.61 3.45
N SER A 224 12.57 -12.90 3.20
CA SER A 224 12.13 -14.25 2.88
C SER A 224 12.55 -14.65 1.47
N ALA A 225 12.73 -15.95 1.24
CA ALA A 225 13.10 -16.47 -0.07
C ALA A 225 12.03 -16.18 -1.13
N GLU A 226 10.76 -16.19 -0.74
CA GLU A 226 9.63 -15.85 -1.59
C GLU A 226 9.73 -14.40 -2.08
N TYR A 227 9.95 -13.44 -1.15
CA TYR A 227 10.13 -12.04 -1.50
C TYR A 227 11.30 -11.84 -2.48
N LEU A 228 12.46 -12.43 -2.17
CA LEU A 228 13.66 -12.31 -2.98
C LEU A 228 13.46 -12.88 -4.40
N SER A 229 12.66 -13.93 -4.53
CA SER A 229 12.33 -14.51 -5.82
C SER A 229 11.52 -13.54 -6.68
N HIS A 230 10.46 -12.96 -6.14
CA HIS A 230 9.63 -12.01 -6.86
C HIS A 230 10.38 -10.70 -7.16
N GLU A 231 11.26 -10.25 -6.27
CA GLU A 231 12.05 -9.04 -6.47
C GLU A 231 13.13 -9.21 -7.56
N TYR A 232 13.85 -10.34 -7.59
CA TYR A 232 15.05 -10.46 -8.41
C TYR A 232 14.93 -11.42 -9.61
N MET A 233 13.95 -12.34 -9.63
CA MET A 233 13.85 -13.36 -10.66
C MET A 233 12.86 -13.06 -11.79
N SER A 234 12.23 -11.88 -11.81
CA SER A 234 11.43 -11.44 -12.96
C SER A 234 12.35 -11.11 -14.16
N ALA A 235 12.05 -11.67 -15.31
CA ALA A 235 12.73 -11.36 -16.58
C ALA A 235 12.51 -9.91 -17.03
N HIS A 236 11.43 -9.27 -16.55
CA HIS A 236 10.95 -7.96 -16.98
C HIS A 236 11.21 -6.85 -15.97
N TRP A 237 12.02 -7.11 -14.93
CA TRP A 237 12.33 -6.13 -13.93
C TRP A 237 12.93 -4.86 -14.54
N ALA A 238 12.22 -3.73 -14.42
CA ALA A 238 12.60 -2.46 -15.02
C ALA A 238 12.10 -1.27 -14.19
N PRO A 239 12.94 -0.72 -13.28
CA PRO A 239 12.67 0.57 -12.64
C PRO A 239 12.53 1.69 -13.67
N ALA A 240 11.73 2.71 -13.35
CA ALA A 240 11.40 3.78 -14.28
C ALA A 240 11.67 5.16 -13.70
N PHE A 241 12.02 6.13 -14.55
CA PHE A 241 11.95 7.55 -14.19
C PHE A 241 10.50 8.01 -14.12
N HIS A 242 10.20 8.90 -13.19
CA HIS A 242 8.88 9.48 -13.03
C HIS A 242 8.33 10.09 -14.33
N ALA A 243 9.16 10.87 -15.04
CA ALA A 243 8.75 11.50 -16.29
C ALA A 243 8.32 10.49 -17.37
N ASP A 244 8.97 9.32 -17.45
CA ASP A 244 8.63 8.27 -18.42
C ASP A 244 7.28 7.63 -18.08
N VAL A 245 6.99 7.42 -16.78
CA VAL A 245 5.70 6.91 -16.33
C VAL A 245 4.58 7.92 -16.62
N VAL A 246 4.82 9.20 -16.34
CA VAL A 246 3.85 10.27 -16.66
C VAL A 246 3.58 10.33 -18.15
N ALA A 247 4.62 10.27 -19.00
CA ALA A 247 4.48 10.29 -20.45
C ALA A 247 3.65 9.08 -20.95
N ALA A 248 3.91 7.88 -20.42
CA ALA A 248 3.16 6.69 -20.80
C ALA A 248 1.67 6.79 -20.40
N LEU A 249 1.36 7.25 -19.21
CA LEU A 249 -0.01 7.37 -18.73
C LEU A 249 -0.79 8.54 -19.36
N ALA A 250 -0.08 9.56 -19.85
CA ALA A 250 -0.70 10.66 -20.62
C ALA A 250 -1.41 10.17 -21.90
N GLU A 251 -0.96 9.06 -22.50
CA GLU A 251 -1.66 8.43 -23.63
C GLU A 251 -3.09 7.98 -23.27
N ALA A 252 -3.34 7.65 -21.99
CA ALA A 252 -4.66 7.35 -21.47
C ALA A 252 -5.42 8.60 -20.95
N LYS A 253 -4.91 9.82 -21.20
CA LYS A 253 -5.42 11.09 -20.69
C LYS A 253 -5.43 11.16 -19.15
N LEU A 254 -4.42 10.58 -18.55
CA LEU A 254 -4.19 10.58 -17.10
C LEU A 254 -3.16 11.66 -16.77
N ASP A 255 -3.57 12.63 -15.99
CA ASP A 255 -2.71 13.68 -15.46
C ASP A 255 -2.12 13.21 -14.11
N TRP A 256 -0.80 13.27 -13.97
CA TRP A 256 -0.17 13.10 -12.66
C TRP A 256 -0.57 14.23 -11.72
N VAL A 257 -0.87 13.90 -10.47
CA VAL A 257 -1.35 14.86 -9.48
C VAL A 257 -0.37 15.03 -8.33
N SER A 258 -0.04 13.95 -7.63
CA SER A 258 0.82 13.99 -6.45
C SER A 258 1.19 12.58 -5.99
N SER A 259 2.03 12.48 -4.94
CA SER A 259 2.27 11.22 -4.22
C SER A 259 1.10 10.89 -3.30
N VAL A 260 0.72 9.62 -3.23
CA VAL A 260 -0.27 9.11 -2.25
C VAL A 260 0.28 9.12 -0.82
N ASN A 261 1.59 9.20 -0.65
CA ASN A 261 2.23 9.39 0.65
C ASN A 261 2.22 10.89 1.01
N PRO A 262 1.40 11.33 1.97
CA PRO A 262 1.13 12.76 2.13
C PRO A 262 2.36 13.61 2.41
N LEU A 263 3.30 13.13 3.24
CA LEU A 263 4.51 13.88 3.59
C LEU A 263 5.41 14.17 2.37
N GLU A 264 5.39 13.30 1.35
CA GLU A 264 6.20 13.48 0.13
C GLU A 264 5.78 14.70 -0.71
N ASN A 265 4.58 15.24 -0.48
CA ASN A 265 4.08 16.42 -1.18
C ASN A 265 4.58 17.75 -0.58
N PHE A 266 5.32 17.69 0.54
CA PHE A 266 5.90 18.86 1.22
C PHE A 266 7.42 18.88 1.04
N PRO A 267 7.94 19.72 0.14
CA PRO A 267 9.37 19.82 -0.07
C PRO A 267 10.18 20.15 1.20
N GLU A 268 9.55 20.83 2.16
CA GLU A 268 10.13 21.20 3.44
C GLU A 268 10.48 20.00 4.31
N LEU A 269 9.72 18.91 4.18
CA LEU A 269 9.93 17.66 4.91
C LEU A 269 10.89 16.72 4.16
N MET A 270 11.00 16.90 2.84
CA MET A 270 11.74 15.99 1.98
C MET A 270 13.17 16.46 1.68
N LEU A 271 13.40 17.78 1.61
CA LEU A 271 14.63 18.38 1.12
C LEU A 271 15.21 19.35 2.15
N THR A 272 16.55 19.40 2.23
CA THR A 272 17.23 20.44 3.01
C THR A 272 16.95 21.83 2.41
N PRO A 273 17.15 22.92 3.17
CA PRO A 273 16.99 24.28 2.64
C PRO A 273 17.78 24.52 1.34
N GLU A 274 19.03 24.07 1.28
CA GLU A 274 19.91 24.26 0.11
C GLU A 274 19.40 23.48 -1.11
N GLN A 275 18.89 22.25 -0.90
CA GLN A 275 18.29 21.44 -1.97
C GLN A 275 17.00 22.10 -2.50
N ARG A 276 16.17 22.67 -1.61
CA ARG A 276 14.97 23.44 -2.00
C ARG A 276 15.32 24.67 -2.80
N ASP A 277 16.36 25.40 -2.43
CA ASP A 277 16.82 26.57 -3.16
C ASP A 277 17.22 26.22 -4.61
N VAL A 278 17.86 25.06 -4.80
CA VAL A 278 18.15 24.56 -6.16
C VAL A 278 16.85 24.22 -6.89
N MET A 279 15.94 23.47 -6.28
CA MET A 279 14.68 23.07 -6.90
C MET A 279 13.81 24.27 -7.27
N ASN A 280 13.78 25.32 -6.44
CA ASN A 280 12.92 26.50 -6.63
C ASN A 280 13.37 27.40 -7.81
N ARG A 281 14.56 27.17 -8.37
CA ARG A 281 15.02 27.84 -9.60
C ARG A 281 14.24 27.34 -10.83
N TYR A 282 13.56 26.20 -10.73
CA TYR A 282 12.86 25.54 -11.82
C TYR A 282 11.35 25.52 -11.55
N LYS A 283 10.54 25.77 -12.59
CA LYS A 283 9.08 25.82 -12.50
C LYS A 283 8.39 24.55 -13.03
N ASP A 284 9.07 23.84 -13.94
CA ASP A 284 8.51 22.63 -14.55
C ASP A 284 8.30 21.55 -13.48
N PRO A 285 7.07 21.01 -13.34
CA PRO A 285 6.76 20.04 -12.28
C PRO A 285 7.54 18.73 -12.41
N LEU A 286 7.76 18.23 -13.62
CA LEU A 286 8.46 16.96 -13.84
C LEU A 286 9.95 17.10 -13.52
N LEU A 287 10.55 18.25 -13.89
CA LEU A 287 11.93 18.54 -13.53
C LEU A 287 12.08 18.70 -12.01
N ARG A 288 11.10 19.31 -11.32
CA ARG A 288 11.12 19.42 -9.87
C ARG A 288 11.04 18.06 -9.19
N GLU A 289 10.21 17.14 -9.71
CA GLU A 289 10.16 15.76 -9.21
C GLU A 289 11.47 15.00 -9.46
N LEU A 290 12.10 15.18 -10.62
CA LEU A 290 13.41 14.60 -10.89
C LEU A 290 14.49 15.14 -9.93
N ILE A 291 14.50 16.45 -9.63
CA ILE A 291 15.41 17.03 -8.64
C ILE A 291 15.18 16.42 -7.26
N LYS A 292 13.91 16.23 -6.85
CA LYS A 292 13.60 15.53 -5.61
C LYS A 292 14.15 14.10 -5.62
N ASP A 293 13.94 13.34 -6.70
CA ASP A 293 14.43 11.97 -6.82
C ASP A 293 15.96 11.88 -6.83
N MET A 294 16.66 12.91 -7.33
CA MET A 294 18.13 13.02 -7.24
C MET A 294 18.62 13.33 -5.81
N CYS A 295 17.83 14.06 -5.02
CA CYS A 295 18.17 14.35 -3.63
C CYS A 295 17.80 13.21 -2.66
N LEU A 296 16.81 12.39 -3.04
CA LEU A 296 16.24 11.34 -2.21
C LEU A 296 16.62 9.96 -2.77
N GLN A 297 16.90 9.01 -1.91
CA GLN A 297 17.01 7.60 -2.31
C GLN A 297 15.63 6.94 -2.30
N ARG A 298 14.69 7.46 -3.09
CA ARG A 298 13.31 6.97 -3.16
C ARG A 298 13.25 5.76 -4.09
N HIS A 299 13.28 4.56 -3.50
CA HIS A 299 13.27 3.30 -4.25
C HIS A 299 11.89 2.93 -4.81
N LEU A 300 10.81 3.32 -4.14
CA LEU A 300 9.43 3.02 -4.53
C LEU A 300 8.62 4.31 -4.54
N ARG A 301 7.97 4.60 -5.67
CA ARG A 301 7.00 5.68 -5.78
C ARG A 301 5.59 5.13 -5.71
N HIS A 302 4.70 5.95 -5.14
CA HIS A 302 3.27 5.74 -5.09
C HIS A 302 2.59 7.00 -5.62
N ASP A 303 2.30 7.01 -6.89
CA ASP A 303 1.75 8.19 -7.57
C ASP A 303 0.25 8.06 -7.83
N VAL A 304 -0.45 9.19 -7.79
CA VAL A 304 -1.86 9.30 -8.14
C VAL A 304 -2.00 10.09 -9.44
N PHE A 305 -2.81 9.52 -10.32
CA PHE A 305 -3.19 10.12 -11.60
C PHE A 305 -4.71 10.27 -11.65
N VAL A 306 -5.19 11.28 -12.38
CA VAL A 306 -6.63 11.52 -12.58
C VAL A 306 -6.91 11.68 -14.06
N ARG A 307 -7.94 11.02 -14.55
CA ARG A 307 -8.37 11.16 -15.95
C ARG A 307 -9.11 12.48 -16.15
N GLY A 308 -8.42 13.48 -16.72
CA GLY A 308 -8.98 14.83 -16.91
C GLY A 308 -9.09 15.57 -15.56
N ALA A 309 -7.96 15.80 -14.91
CA ALA A 309 -7.88 16.41 -13.58
C ALA A 309 -8.48 17.84 -13.57
N ARG A 310 -9.46 18.08 -12.70
CA ARG A 310 -10.07 19.38 -12.47
C ARG A 310 -9.33 20.12 -11.36
N ARG A 311 -8.58 21.16 -11.75
CA ARG A 311 -7.81 22.00 -10.78
C ARG A 311 -8.74 22.86 -9.94
N ILE A 312 -8.41 23.01 -8.65
CA ILE A 312 -9.13 23.85 -7.68
C ILE A 312 -8.18 24.85 -7.02
N HIS A 313 -8.73 25.95 -6.54
CA HIS A 313 -7.98 26.96 -5.77
C HIS A 313 -7.76 26.50 -4.33
N ASN A 314 -6.78 27.10 -3.67
CA ASN A 314 -6.41 26.76 -2.28
C ASN A 314 -7.59 26.84 -1.30
N GLU A 315 -8.42 27.86 -1.40
CA GLU A 315 -9.61 28.01 -0.54
C GLU A 315 -10.58 26.82 -0.68
N ALA A 316 -10.87 26.38 -1.92
CA ALA A 316 -11.73 25.23 -2.16
C ALA A 316 -11.07 23.92 -1.71
N ARG A 317 -9.74 23.80 -1.87
CA ARG A 317 -8.96 22.69 -1.34
C ARG A 317 -9.05 22.63 0.19
N ASP A 318 -8.78 23.76 0.86
CA ASP A 318 -8.74 23.81 2.31
C ASP A 318 -10.13 23.57 2.92
N ALA A 319 -11.18 24.07 2.29
CA ALA A 319 -12.56 23.75 2.66
C ALA A 319 -12.84 22.23 2.54
N ALA A 320 -12.43 21.61 1.44
CA ALA A 320 -12.58 20.17 1.24
C ALA A 320 -11.74 19.36 2.24
N LEU A 321 -10.50 19.80 2.55
CA LEU A 321 -9.67 19.15 3.58
C LEU A 321 -10.30 19.28 4.98
N CYS A 322 -10.88 20.42 5.32
CA CYS A 322 -11.55 20.63 6.60
C CYS A 322 -12.80 19.75 6.78
N SER A 323 -13.46 19.35 5.70
CA SER A 323 -14.60 18.42 5.77
C SER A 323 -14.22 16.97 6.01
N LEU A 324 -12.95 16.60 5.81
CA LEU A 324 -12.50 15.24 6.04
C LEU A 324 -12.49 14.90 7.52
N THR A 325 -12.94 13.70 7.85
CA THR A 325 -12.83 13.11 9.19
C THR A 325 -11.61 12.22 9.26
N VAL A 326 -10.84 12.32 10.34
CA VAL A 326 -9.76 11.38 10.66
C VAL A 326 -10.13 10.53 11.88
N ALA A 327 -9.66 9.30 11.89
CA ALA A 327 -9.78 8.40 13.02
C ALA A 327 -8.39 7.89 13.44
N PRO A 328 -8.05 7.85 14.73
CA PRO A 328 -6.79 7.32 15.21
C PRO A 328 -6.69 5.81 14.95
N ILE A 329 -5.49 5.37 14.59
CA ILE A 329 -5.15 3.96 14.40
C ILE A 329 -4.06 3.48 15.37
N VAL A 330 -3.63 4.38 16.24
CA VAL A 330 -2.73 4.14 17.38
C VAL A 330 -3.33 4.74 18.63
N SER A 331 -2.91 4.27 19.80
CA SER A 331 -3.37 4.85 21.08
C SER A 331 -2.73 6.20 21.37
N LEU A 332 -3.36 7.01 22.24
CA LEU A 332 -2.79 8.29 22.66
C LEU A 332 -1.38 8.15 23.26
N GLY A 333 -1.11 7.02 23.94
CA GLY A 333 0.22 6.74 24.51
C GLY A 333 1.30 6.49 23.45
N GLU A 334 0.93 6.18 22.23
CA GLU A 334 1.83 5.95 21.09
C GLU A 334 1.99 7.20 20.21
N LEU A 335 1.34 8.31 20.57
CA LEU A 335 1.42 9.56 19.80
C LEU A 335 2.86 10.02 19.61
N GLN A 336 3.28 10.16 18.37
CA GLN A 336 4.61 10.62 17.98
C GLN A 336 4.54 12.08 17.53
N THR A 337 5.23 12.95 18.23
CA THR A 337 5.41 14.38 17.87
C THR A 337 6.77 14.65 17.23
N LYS A 338 7.66 13.64 17.19
CA LYS A 338 8.93 13.67 16.46
C LYS A 338 8.85 12.68 15.31
N ILE A 339 8.91 13.18 14.11
CA ILE A 339 8.71 12.41 12.88
C ILE A 339 10.00 12.46 12.08
N GLY A 340 10.57 11.28 11.83
CA GLY A 340 11.71 11.14 10.93
C GLY A 340 11.28 11.38 9.49
N VAL A 341 11.88 12.37 8.84
CA VAL A 341 11.64 12.68 7.42
C VAL A 341 13.00 12.79 6.70
N PRO A 342 13.08 12.69 5.38
CA PRO A 342 14.34 12.77 4.66
C PRO A 342 15.16 14.04 4.94
N ALA A 343 14.50 15.18 5.18
CA ALA A 343 15.18 16.43 5.56
C ALA A 343 15.76 16.42 6.98
N GLY A 344 15.44 15.41 7.80
CA GLY A 344 15.89 15.30 9.19
C GLY A 344 14.77 14.88 10.15
N MET A 345 14.81 15.40 11.38
CA MET A 345 13.77 15.15 12.38
C MET A 345 12.83 16.36 12.43
N ALA A 346 11.58 16.17 12.00
CA ALA A 346 10.54 17.17 12.18
C ALA A 346 9.93 17.03 13.60
N GLU A 347 9.95 18.10 14.37
CA GLU A 347 9.35 18.16 15.70
C GLU A 347 8.08 19.01 15.66
N VAL A 348 6.96 18.39 16.03
CA VAL A 348 5.66 19.05 16.07
C VAL A 348 5.44 19.65 17.46
N GLY A 349 5.18 20.95 17.52
CA GLY A 349 4.92 21.69 18.75
C GLY A 349 3.72 22.64 18.66
N GLY A 350 3.46 23.39 19.74
CA GLY A 350 2.40 24.40 19.80
C GLY A 350 1.02 23.86 19.45
N ASN A 351 0.21 24.68 18.78
CA ASN A 351 -1.17 24.36 18.41
C ASN A 351 -1.30 23.08 17.58
N LEU A 352 -0.34 22.79 16.71
CA LEU A 352 -0.37 21.59 15.89
C LEU A 352 -0.29 20.31 16.74
N LYS A 353 0.52 20.32 17.81
CA LYS A 353 0.58 19.22 18.77
C LYS A 353 -0.75 19.06 19.52
N ASP A 354 -1.38 20.16 19.92
CA ASP A 354 -2.67 20.11 20.63
C ASP A 354 -3.78 19.55 19.75
N MET A 355 -3.80 19.91 18.46
CA MET A 355 -4.70 19.33 17.46
C MET A 355 -4.44 17.82 17.27
N MET A 356 -3.17 17.38 17.22
CA MET A 356 -2.83 15.97 17.14
C MET A 356 -3.29 15.20 18.37
N VAL A 357 -3.10 15.75 19.58
CA VAL A 357 -3.60 15.13 20.83
C VAL A 357 -5.12 15.02 20.80
N ALA A 358 -5.83 16.03 20.31
CA ALA A 358 -7.28 16.00 20.16
C ALA A 358 -7.73 14.90 19.17
N ALA A 359 -7.03 14.75 18.03
CA ALA A 359 -7.31 13.72 17.05
C ALA A 359 -7.15 12.28 17.60
N MET A 360 -6.31 12.08 18.63
CA MET A 360 -6.14 10.76 19.26
C MET A 360 -7.30 10.36 20.18
N ARG A 361 -8.20 11.29 20.52
CA ARG A 361 -9.34 11.00 21.41
C ARG A 361 -10.48 10.28 20.72
N GLY A 362 -10.57 10.39 19.39
CA GLY A 362 -11.60 9.76 18.58
C GLY A 362 -11.72 10.36 17.18
N PRO A 363 -12.63 9.83 16.37
CA PRO A 363 -12.91 10.41 15.06
C PRO A 363 -13.30 11.87 15.19
N ALA A 364 -12.64 12.74 14.41
CA ALA A 364 -12.88 14.18 14.41
C ALA A 364 -12.73 14.74 13.00
N THR A 365 -13.53 15.75 12.65
CA THR A 365 -13.31 16.47 11.39
C THR A 365 -12.05 17.33 11.51
N ILE A 366 -11.38 17.52 10.39
CA ILE A 366 -10.24 18.44 10.37
C ILE A 366 -10.69 19.87 10.73
N GLY A 367 -11.89 20.29 10.33
CA GLY A 367 -12.45 21.58 10.70
C GLY A 367 -12.55 21.76 12.21
N ASP A 368 -13.05 20.76 12.96
CA ASP A 368 -13.12 20.80 14.41
C ASP A 368 -11.73 20.86 15.06
N LEU A 369 -10.78 20.13 14.52
CA LEU A 369 -9.39 20.17 14.99
C LEU A 369 -8.73 21.52 14.71
N MET A 370 -8.96 22.10 13.54
CA MET A 370 -8.44 23.43 13.17
C MET A 370 -8.98 24.54 14.06
N ALA A 371 -10.20 24.40 14.58
CA ALA A 371 -10.77 25.36 15.53
C ALA A 371 -10.00 25.44 16.87
N LEU A 372 -9.15 24.48 17.18
CA LEU A 372 -8.26 24.49 18.34
C LEU A 372 -6.94 25.24 18.07
N GLY A 373 -6.69 25.60 16.83
CA GLY A 373 -5.48 26.28 16.37
C GLY A 373 -5.63 27.80 16.27
N ASP A 374 -4.78 28.39 15.46
CA ASP A 374 -4.78 29.81 15.14
C ASP A 374 -4.93 30.03 13.63
N GLU A 375 -4.97 31.30 13.20
CA GLU A 375 -5.10 31.69 11.78
C GLU A 375 -3.95 31.18 10.88
N LYS A 376 -2.83 30.73 11.45
CA LYS A 376 -1.68 30.20 10.72
C LYS A 376 -1.76 28.69 10.55
N SER A 377 -2.69 28.03 11.21
CA SER A 377 -2.86 26.59 11.12
C SER A 377 -3.28 26.18 9.71
N ASN A 378 -2.68 25.09 9.18
CA ASN A 378 -2.88 24.61 7.81
C ASN A 378 -3.49 23.21 7.81
N PRO A 379 -4.71 23.01 7.25
CA PRO A 379 -5.35 21.70 7.22
C PRO A 379 -4.57 20.67 6.41
N ALA A 380 -3.87 21.08 5.35
CA ALA A 380 -3.04 20.18 4.56
C ALA A 380 -1.83 19.66 5.35
N GLU A 381 -1.21 20.51 6.17
CA GLU A 381 -0.11 20.13 7.07
C GLU A 381 -0.59 19.17 8.15
N LEU A 382 -1.66 19.51 8.87
CA LEU A 382 -2.22 18.66 9.92
C LEU A 382 -2.58 17.26 9.40
N LEU A 383 -3.34 17.19 8.28
CA LEU A 383 -3.68 15.91 7.65
C LEU A 383 -2.47 15.12 7.23
N SER A 384 -1.50 15.79 6.60
CA SER A 384 -0.31 15.10 6.10
C SER A 384 0.55 14.53 7.23
N ILE A 385 0.64 15.23 8.34
CA ILE A 385 1.34 14.74 9.53
C ILE A 385 0.58 13.56 10.14
N LEU A 386 -0.72 13.69 10.44
CA LEU A 386 -1.52 12.65 11.08
C LEU A 386 -1.53 11.34 10.26
N ILE A 387 -1.70 11.48 8.94
CA ILE A 387 -1.85 10.33 8.04
C ILE A 387 -0.48 9.82 7.56
N GLY A 388 0.44 10.72 7.26
CA GLY A 388 1.78 10.36 6.75
C GLY A 388 2.68 9.72 7.81
N SER A 389 2.47 10.04 9.09
CA SER A 389 3.13 9.38 10.21
C SER A 389 2.41 8.12 10.70
N HIS A 390 1.38 7.66 10.00
CA HIS A 390 0.61 6.47 10.33
C HIS A 390 -0.06 6.50 11.71
N GLN A 391 -0.48 7.67 12.17
CA GLN A 391 -1.18 7.82 13.46
C GLN A 391 -2.69 7.87 13.30
N CYS A 392 -3.17 8.37 12.15
CA CYS A 392 -4.58 8.38 11.77
C CYS A 392 -4.79 7.82 10.36
N GLN A 393 -6.04 7.45 10.07
CA GLN A 393 -6.55 7.27 8.71
C GLN A 393 -7.79 8.13 8.49
N ILE A 394 -8.13 8.38 7.22
CA ILE A 394 -9.38 9.04 6.87
C ILE A 394 -10.53 8.10 7.21
N ALA A 395 -11.49 8.59 7.97
CA ALA A 395 -12.77 7.95 8.20
C ALA A 395 -13.77 8.49 7.18
N THR A 396 -14.22 7.63 6.27
CA THR A 396 -15.21 8.02 5.25
C THR A 396 -16.63 7.97 5.78
N ARG A 397 -16.83 7.43 7.00
CA ARG A 397 -18.13 7.27 7.64
C ARG A 397 -18.05 7.58 9.12
N SER A 398 -18.96 8.45 9.58
CA SER A 398 -19.07 8.85 11.01
C SER A 398 -19.90 7.85 11.80
N ASP A 399 -21.05 7.44 11.25
CA ASP A 399 -22.07 6.64 11.91
C ASP A 399 -22.37 5.36 11.14
N GLY A 400 -23.11 4.44 11.75
CA GLY A 400 -23.45 3.13 11.19
C GLY A 400 -22.68 1.97 11.82
N GLU A 401 -23.17 0.78 11.60
CA GLU A 401 -22.56 -0.45 12.09
C GLU A 401 -21.64 -1.08 11.02
N GLN A 402 -20.68 -1.84 11.47
CA GLN A 402 -19.83 -2.64 10.58
C GLN A 402 -20.71 -3.64 9.82
N PRO A 403 -20.66 -3.68 8.47
CA PRO A 403 -21.48 -4.63 7.71
C PRO A 403 -21.02 -6.07 7.93
N ASP A 404 -21.96 -6.98 7.82
CA ASP A 404 -21.68 -8.42 7.95
C ASP A 404 -20.60 -8.90 6.97
N SER A 405 -20.51 -8.32 5.80
CA SER A 405 -19.45 -8.61 4.81
C SER A 405 -18.05 -8.40 5.39
N ALA A 406 -17.82 -7.27 6.05
CA ALA A 406 -16.57 -6.96 6.71
C ALA A 406 -16.30 -7.91 7.90
N ASN A 407 -17.31 -8.17 8.72
CA ASN A 407 -17.20 -9.10 9.85
C ASN A 407 -16.86 -10.53 9.36
N ARG A 408 -17.51 -10.99 8.29
CA ARG A 408 -17.22 -12.32 7.72
C ARG A 408 -15.79 -12.39 7.16
N LEU A 409 -15.35 -11.37 6.40
CA LEU A 409 -13.99 -11.35 5.86
C LEU A 409 -12.95 -11.35 6.97
N ASN A 410 -13.13 -10.53 8.01
CA ASN A 410 -12.22 -10.43 9.14
C ASN A 410 -12.13 -11.78 9.90
N ARG A 411 -13.25 -12.51 10.04
CA ARG A 411 -13.22 -13.88 10.58
C ARG A 411 -12.45 -14.85 9.68
N VAL A 412 -12.64 -14.78 8.36
CA VAL A 412 -11.92 -15.63 7.40
C VAL A 412 -10.42 -15.37 7.48
N PHE A 413 -9.97 -14.12 7.52
CA PHE A 413 -8.56 -13.79 7.63
C PHE A 413 -7.95 -14.28 8.94
N GLY A 414 -8.60 -14.01 10.08
CA GLY A 414 -8.09 -14.44 11.38
C GLY A 414 -8.09 -15.96 11.58
N SER A 415 -9.01 -16.70 10.94
CA SER A 415 -9.02 -18.17 10.99
C SER A 415 -7.88 -18.83 10.20
N ARG A 416 -7.22 -18.09 9.29
CA ARG A 416 -6.05 -18.57 8.53
C ARG A 416 -4.72 -18.34 9.26
N VAL A 417 -4.74 -17.65 10.39
CA VAL A 417 -3.53 -17.38 11.16
C VAL A 417 -3.09 -18.64 11.90
N ASN A 418 -2.04 -19.28 11.41
CA ASN A 418 -1.46 -20.48 11.99
C ASN A 418 -0.24 -20.18 12.87
N SER A 419 0.43 -19.04 12.67
CA SER A 419 1.57 -18.61 13.47
C SER A 419 1.61 -17.09 13.58
N ILE A 420 2.01 -16.59 14.75
CA ILE A 420 2.23 -15.15 14.98
C ILE A 420 3.72 -14.79 15.07
N VAL A 421 4.59 -15.79 15.18
CA VAL A 421 6.03 -15.60 15.43
C VAL A 421 6.81 -15.39 14.13
N ASP A 422 6.40 -16.09 13.07
CA ASP A 422 7.10 -16.10 11.78
C ASP A 422 6.37 -15.30 10.69
N ALA A 423 5.28 -14.63 11.06
CA ALA A 423 4.47 -13.91 10.11
C ALA A 423 5.12 -12.59 9.68
N LYS A 424 5.70 -12.61 8.50
CA LYS A 424 6.35 -11.44 7.87
C LYS A 424 5.39 -10.57 7.07
N THR A 425 4.10 -10.94 7.01
CA THR A 425 3.08 -10.27 6.21
C THR A 425 2.10 -9.52 7.10
N SER A 426 1.78 -8.29 6.74
CA SER A 426 0.69 -7.54 7.34
C SER A 426 -0.54 -7.66 6.45
N GLY A 427 -1.57 -8.34 6.94
CA GLY A 427 -2.88 -8.36 6.31
C GLY A 427 -3.67 -7.09 6.57
N GLY A 428 -4.93 -7.07 6.14
CA GLY A 428 -5.87 -5.98 6.39
C GLY A 428 -7.08 -6.48 7.18
N LEU A 429 -7.61 -5.63 8.05
CA LEU A 429 -8.93 -5.80 8.64
C LEU A 429 -9.89 -4.83 7.98
N ALA A 430 -10.93 -5.35 7.34
CA ALA A 430 -11.95 -4.52 6.72
C ALA A 430 -12.66 -3.65 7.77
N SER A 431 -12.79 -2.36 7.50
CA SER A 431 -13.43 -1.38 8.37
C SER A 431 -14.41 -0.54 7.57
N TRP A 432 -15.68 -0.61 7.94
CA TRP A 432 -16.73 0.26 7.43
C TRP A 432 -16.41 1.75 7.65
N ARG A 433 -15.97 2.08 8.86
CA ARG A 433 -15.64 3.46 9.22
C ARG A 433 -14.56 4.06 8.33
N LEU A 434 -13.56 3.27 7.97
CA LEU A 434 -12.48 3.71 7.09
C LEU A 434 -12.84 3.64 5.59
N GLY A 435 -13.91 2.92 5.22
CA GLY A 435 -14.21 2.63 3.81
C GLY A 435 -13.13 1.81 3.10
N THR A 436 -12.25 1.18 3.87
CA THR A 436 -11.10 0.38 3.45
C THR A 436 -10.69 -0.54 4.60
N GLY A 437 -9.41 -0.78 4.79
CA GLY A 437 -8.90 -1.59 5.91
C GLY A 437 -7.91 -0.89 6.81
N LEU A 438 -7.77 -1.49 7.98
CA LEU A 438 -6.67 -1.24 8.90
C LEU A 438 -5.58 -2.28 8.65
N THR A 439 -4.33 -1.84 8.47
CA THR A 439 -3.19 -2.77 8.41
C THR A 439 -3.07 -3.51 9.74
N ALA A 440 -3.06 -4.83 9.69
CA ALA A 440 -3.12 -5.66 10.87
C ALA A 440 -2.12 -6.83 10.79
N PRO A 441 -1.22 -6.96 11.78
CA PRO A 441 -0.39 -8.15 11.90
C PRO A 441 -1.27 -9.38 12.21
N PRO A 442 -0.80 -10.60 11.95
CA PRO A 442 -1.55 -11.83 12.16
C PRO A 442 -2.17 -11.97 13.54
N LEU A 443 -1.45 -11.59 14.59
CA LEU A 443 -2.00 -11.59 15.95
C LEU A 443 -3.29 -10.76 16.05
N LEU A 444 -3.32 -9.57 15.45
CA LEU A 444 -4.50 -8.71 15.50
C LEU A 444 -5.65 -9.28 14.69
N GLN A 445 -5.37 -9.91 13.55
CA GLN A 445 -6.37 -10.65 12.77
C GLN A 445 -6.96 -11.81 13.56
N PHE A 446 -6.12 -12.60 14.26
CA PHE A 446 -6.54 -13.70 15.12
C PHE A 446 -7.47 -13.21 16.24
N ILE A 447 -7.04 -12.21 17.02
CA ILE A 447 -7.85 -11.64 18.12
C ILE A 447 -9.18 -11.12 17.59
N THR A 448 -9.16 -10.38 16.48
CA THR A 448 -10.39 -9.86 15.84
C THR A 448 -11.36 -10.98 15.48
N ALA A 449 -10.88 -12.08 14.88
CA ALA A 449 -11.75 -13.19 14.52
C ALA A 449 -12.37 -13.88 15.74
N ARG A 450 -11.64 -14.01 16.85
CA ARG A 450 -12.14 -14.57 18.11
C ARG A 450 -13.26 -13.71 18.70
N LEU A 451 -13.04 -12.39 18.78
CA LEU A 451 -14.03 -11.44 19.27
C LEU A 451 -15.29 -11.44 18.38
N LEU A 452 -15.13 -11.42 17.04
CA LEU A 452 -16.24 -11.50 16.09
C LEU A 452 -16.98 -12.85 16.12
N SER A 453 -16.38 -13.88 16.72
CA SER A 453 -17.01 -15.19 16.93
C SER A 453 -17.70 -15.31 18.30
N GLY A 454 -17.78 -14.21 19.06
CA GLY A 454 -18.47 -14.14 20.35
C GLY A 454 -17.60 -14.47 21.56
N GLU A 455 -16.28 -14.67 21.37
CA GLU A 455 -15.36 -14.77 22.49
C GLU A 455 -15.11 -13.38 23.10
N ARG A 456 -14.63 -13.34 24.32
CA ARG A 456 -14.35 -12.10 25.06
C ARG A 456 -12.87 -12.01 25.38
N GLU A 457 -12.40 -10.80 25.75
CA GLU A 457 -11.01 -10.54 26.12
C GLU A 457 -10.54 -11.27 27.38
N ASP A 458 -11.47 -11.70 28.25
CA ASP A 458 -11.18 -12.57 29.40
C ASP A 458 -10.72 -14.00 28.99
N ASN A 459 -10.90 -14.36 27.71
CA ASN A 459 -10.38 -15.58 27.12
C ASN A 459 -8.89 -15.50 26.73
N ALA A 460 -8.17 -14.44 27.09
CA ALA A 460 -6.79 -14.22 26.68
C ALA A 460 -5.84 -15.40 27.00
N ASP A 461 -6.03 -16.07 28.13
CA ASP A 461 -5.22 -17.26 28.48
C ASP A 461 -5.46 -18.43 27.52
N ALA A 462 -6.68 -18.62 27.03
CA ALA A 462 -7.01 -19.63 26.01
C ALA A 462 -6.39 -19.27 24.66
N TRP A 463 -6.39 -17.99 24.28
CA TRP A 463 -5.73 -17.51 23.07
C TRP A 463 -4.22 -17.68 23.13
N ILE A 464 -3.60 -17.33 24.28
CA ILE A 464 -2.15 -17.53 24.51
C ILE A 464 -1.80 -19.01 24.38
N LYS A 465 -2.59 -19.89 24.98
CA LYS A 465 -2.40 -21.35 24.86
C LYS A 465 -2.50 -21.83 23.42
N ALA A 466 -3.50 -21.39 22.67
CA ALA A 466 -3.67 -21.73 21.26
C ALA A 466 -2.51 -21.27 20.39
N LEU A 467 -2.07 -20.01 20.58
CA LEU A 467 -0.97 -19.41 19.82
C LEU A 467 0.42 -19.94 20.23
N SER A 468 0.54 -20.56 21.41
CA SER A 468 1.79 -21.14 21.89
C SER A 468 1.94 -22.62 21.53
N ALA A 469 0.93 -23.25 20.96
CA ALA A 469 0.92 -24.69 20.69
C ALA A 469 2.07 -25.13 19.76
N ASP A 470 2.39 -24.31 18.76
CA ASP A 470 3.42 -24.57 17.74
C ASP A 470 4.67 -23.69 17.93
N VAL A 471 4.84 -23.12 19.14
CA VAL A 471 5.93 -22.19 19.45
C VAL A 471 6.84 -22.82 20.51
N LEU A 472 8.15 -22.63 20.36
CA LEU A 472 9.15 -23.12 21.33
C LEU A 472 8.87 -22.58 22.75
N PRO A 473 9.03 -23.39 23.81
CA PRO A 473 8.68 -22.99 25.18
C PRO A 473 9.33 -21.68 25.65
N GLU A 474 10.56 -21.40 25.22
CA GLU A 474 11.27 -20.16 25.56
C GLU A 474 10.60 -18.90 24.99
N LYS A 475 9.73 -19.02 24.01
CA LYS A 475 8.97 -17.90 23.41
C LYS A 475 7.56 -17.72 24.00
N HIS A 476 7.08 -18.60 24.87
CA HIS A 476 5.73 -18.53 25.43
C HIS A 476 5.47 -17.23 26.20
N ASP A 477 6.46 -16.76 26.97
CA ASP A 477 6.34 -15.47 27.68
C ASP A 477 6.25 -14.29 26.71
N THR A 478 6.94 -14.38 25.57
CA THR A 478 6.83 -13.37 24.50
C THR A 478 5.42 -13.38 23.92
N VAL A 479 4.86 -14.55 23.61
CA VAL A 479 3.47 -14.67 23.11
C VAL A 479 2.50 -14.06 24.12
N ARG A 480 2.61 -14.38 25.40
CA ARG A 480 1.79 -13.83 26.48
C ARG A 480 1.85 -12.31 26.50
N LYS A 481 3.06 -11.74 26.51
CA LYS A 481 3.28 -10.28 26.52
C LYS A 481 2.64 -9.60 25.29
N VAL A 482 2.84 -10.13 24.09
CA VAL A 482 2.32 -9.50 22.86
C VAL A 482 0.79 -9.56 22.81
N VAL A 483 0.15 -10.65 23.28
CA VAL A 483 -1.31 -10.78 23.36
C VAL A 483 -1.88 -9.73 24.33
N HIS A 484 -1.34 -9.63 25.56
CA HIS A 484 -1.82 -8.61 26.51
C HIS A 484 -1.62 -7.19 26.01
N THR A 485 -0.47 -6.88 25.41
CA THR A 485 -0.21 -5.56 24.79
C THR A 485 -1.22 -5.27 23.66
N ALA A 486 -1.54 -6.27 22.84
CA ALA A 486 -2.53 -6.08 21.76
C ALA A 486 -3.93 -5.82 22.31
N ILE A 487 -4.34 -6.51 23.37
CA ILE A 487 -5.62 -6.27 24.04
C ILE A 487 -5.64 -4.86 24.64
N GLU A 488 -4.62 -4.48 25.37
CA GLU A 488 -4.58 -3.18 26.04
C GLU A 488 -4.53 -1.99 25.06
N GLN A 489 -3.70 -2.08 24.02
CA GLN A 489 -3.41 -0.93 23.15
C GLN A 489 -4.21 -0.92 21.85
N ARG A 490 -4.56 -2.08 21.29
CA ARG A 490 -5.21 -2.19 19.98
C ARG A 490 -6.71 -2.45 20.06
N LEU A 491 -7.19 -3.16 21.08
CA LEU A 491 -8.62 -3.43 21.19
C LEU A 491 -9.47 -2.16 21.31
N PRO A 492 -9.10 -1.12 22.09
CA PRO A 492 -9.83 0.15 22.09
C PRO A 492 -9.90 0.80 20.69
N ILE A 493 -8.83 0.71 19.90
CA ILE A 493 -8.81 1.22 18.52
C ILE A 493 -9.74 0.41 17.60
N LEU A 494 -9.74 -0.92 17.73
CA LEU A 494 -10.65 -1.77 16.94
C LEU A 494 -12.13 -1.48 17.27
N ARG A 495 -12.47 -1.25 18.55
CA ARG A 495 -13.80 -0.81 18.97
C ARG A 495 -14.16 0.56 18.42
N GLN A 496 -13.27 1.54 18.56
CA GLN A 496 -13.45 2.87 18.02
C GLN A 496 -13.64 2.88 16.50
N LEU A 497 -12.95 2.01 15.77
CA LEU A 497 -13.12 1.81 14.33
C LEU A 497 -14.32 0.91 14.00
N ARG A 498 -15.05 0.42 15.00
CA ARG A 498 -16.19 -0.50 14.89
C ARG A 498 -15.83 -1.80 14.15
N ILE A 499 -14.58 -2.21 14.19
CA ILE A 499 -14.11 -3.49 13.62
C ILE A 499 -14.55 -4.66 14.48
N VAL A 500 -14.64 -4.46 15.80
CA VAL A 500 -15.17 -5.41 16.78
C VAL A 500 -16.26 -4.75 17.63
N PRO A 501 -17.17 -5.53 18.22
CA PRO A 501 -18.16 -5.00 19.17
C PRO A 501 -17.51 -4.35 20.42
N ASP A 502 -18.28 -3.49 21.11
CA ASP A 502 -17.90 -2.86 22.38
C ASP A 502 -17.71 -3.86 23.52
#